data_978a5dfc5fe929127c24d9e1dbe5afcf
#
_entry.id   978a5dfc5fe929127c24d9e1dbe5afcf
#
_cell.length_a   1.000
_cell.length_b   1.000
_cell.length_c   1.000
_cell.angle_alpha   90.00
_cell.angle_beta   90.00
_cell.angle_gamma   90.00
#
_symmetry.space_group_name_H-M   'P 1'
#
loop_
_entity.id
_entity.type
_entity.pdbx_description
1 polymer ?
#
loop_
_entity_poly.entity_id
_entity_poly.type
_entity_poly.pdbx_seq_one_letter_code
_entity_poly.pdbx_strand_id
1 'polypeptide(L)'
;MLVDSAHDEETVGALTREAIDGFFIRDEADPRGWFRIVQAEIQEKSRTPFFDALRAYVLMAKDAWHTPGHSSGDSLRASPWSAGFHEFVGENLLRADLSVSVDMLDSLLDPKGVILQAQDMAARAFGAQRTFFATNGTSTANKVIFQTLLAPGDTLLLDRNCHK
;
A
#
# COMPACT_ATOMS: atom_id res chain seq x y z
N MET A 1 21.57 -7.83 -10.73
CA MET A 1 22.41 -7.85 -11.96
C MET A 1 23.62 -8.73 -11.70
N LEU A 2 24.07 -9.52 -12.68
CA LEU A 2 25.30 -10.33 -12.60
C LEU A 2 26.45 -9.52 -13.17
N VAL A 3 27.55 -9.39 -12.45
CA VAL A 3 28.78 -8.73 -12.86
C VAL A 3 29.95 -9.70 -12.79
N ASP A 4 30.99 -9.51 -13.60
CA ASP A 4 32.13 -10.42 -13.65
C ASP A 4 33.09 -10.22 -12.48
N SER A 5 33.23 -8.99 -12.00
CA SER A 5 34.10 -8.66 -10.88
C SER A 5 33.57 -7.47 -10.07
N ALA A 6 34.12 -7.24 -8.87
CA ALA A 6 33.82 -6.07 -8.07
C ALA A 6 34.16 -4.74 -8.76
N HIS A 7 35.15 -4.75 -9.66
CA HIS A 7 35.51 -3.57 -10.46
C HIS A 7 34.41 -3.17 -11.45
N ASP A 8 33.69 -4.16 -12.01
CA ASP A 8 32.57 -3.90 -12.93
C ASP A 8 31.38 -3.27 -12.20
N GLU A 9 31.22 -3.58 -10.90
CA GLU A 9 30.22 -2.94 -10.07
C GLU A 9 30.48 -1.43 -9.91
N GLU A 10 31.74 -1.02 -9.75
CA GLU A 10 32.11 0.39 -9.60
C GLU A 10 31.88 1.20 -10.89
N THR A 11 31.91 0.56 -12.05
CA THR A 11 31.70 1.21 -13.36
C THR A 11 30.24 1.45 -13.69
N VAL A 12 29.30 0.84 -12.97
CA VAL A 12 27.87 1.07 -13.16
C VAL A 12 27.49 2.47 -12.75
N GLY A 13 26.95 3.25 -13.68
CA GLY A 13 26.59 4.65 -13.44
C GLY A 13 25.49 4.80 -12.36
N ALA A 14 25.50 5.96 -11.69
CA ALA A 14 24.58 6.24 -10.54
C ALA A 14 23.10 6.00 -10.89
N LEU A 15 22.64 6.47 -12.06
CA LEU A 15 21.26 6.28 -12.52
C LEU A 15 20.88 4.80 -12.71
N THR A 16 21.84 3.97 -13.13
CA THR A 16 21.61 2.54 -13.28
C THR A 16 21.56 1.86 -11.91
N ARG A 17 22.38 2.31 -10.95
CA ARG A 17 22.38 1.78 -9.58
C ARG A 17 21.05 2.00 -8.87
N GLU A 18 20.42 3.16 -9.04
CA GLU A 18 19.09 3.44 -8.47
C GLU A 18 18.00 2.49 -8.98
N ALA A 19 18.19 1.94 -10.18
CA ALA A 19 17.24 1.00 -10.80
C ALA A 19 17.53 -0.48 -10.47
N ILE A 20 18.63 -0.77 -9.74
CA ILE A 20 19.12 -2.12 -9.50
C ILE A 20 19.12 -2.40 -7.99
N ASP A 21 18.39 -3.42 -7.56
CA ASP A 21 18.29 -3.80 -6.14
C ASP A 21 19.54 -4.50 -5.60
N GLY A 22 20.39 -5.05 -6.47
CA GLY A 22 21.59 -5.75 -6.03
C GLY A 22 22.45 -6.27 -7.17
N PHE A 23 23.71 -6.59 -6.84
CA PHE A 23 24.71 -7.15 -7.71
C PHE A 23 25.17 -8.50 -7.18
N PHE A 24 25.53 -9.39 -8.10
CA PHE A 24 26.12 -10.68 -7.79
C PHE A 24 27.43 -10.81 -8.59
N ILE A 25 28.52 -11.15 -7.90
CA ILE A 25 29.83 -11.36 -8.53
C ILE A 25 29.88 -12.81 -8.97
N ARG A 26 30.21 -13.04 -10.24
CA ARG A 26 30.15 -14.37 -10.86
C ARG A 26 31.07 -15.37 -10.18
N ASP A 27 32.29 -14.99 -9.85
CA ASP A 27 33.32 -15.86 -9.28
C ASP A 27 33.06 -16.20 -7.80
N GLU A 28 32.22 -15.42 -7.12
CA GLU A 28 31.80 -15.68 -5.74
C GLU A 28 30.44 -16.40 -5.66
N ALA A 29 30.03 -17.00 -6.76
CA ALA A 29 28.67 -17.46 -6.96
C ALA A 29 28.28 -18.64 -6.06
N ASP A 30 27.41 -18.39 -5.11
CA ASP A 30 26.51 -19.37 -4.53
C ASP A 30 25.11 -19.24 -5.15
N PRO A 31 24.73 -20.05 -6.15
CA PRO A 31 23.43 -19.95 -6.80
C PRO A 31 22.25 -20.11 -5.83
N ARG A 32 22.42 -20.87 -4.74
CA ARG A 32 21.39 -21.04 -3.71
C ARG A 32 21.28 -19.79 -2.84
N GLY A 33 22.40 -19.16 -2.53
CA GLY A 33 22.46 -17.87 -1.84
C GLY A 33 21.78 -16.80 -2.66
N TRP A 34 22.06 -16.69 -3.94
CA TRP A 34 21.41 -15.73 -4.85
C TRP A 34 19.89 -15.92 -4.90
N PHE A 35 19.45 -17.17 -5.06
CA PHE A 35 18.02 -17.46 -5.08
C PHE A 35 17.32 -16.98 -3.80
N ARG A 36 17.92 -17.19 -2.63
CA ARG A 36 17.36 -16.72 -1.35
C ARG A 36 17.29 -15.20 -1.28
N ILE A 37 18.34 -14.51 -1.73
CA ILE A 37 18.38 -13.03 -1.75
C ILE A 37 17.30 -12.50 -2.69
N VAL A 38 17.23 -12.98 -3.91
CA VAL A 38 16.21 -12.56 -4.89
C VAL A 38 14.80 -12.87 -4.38
N GLN A 39 14.60 -14.04 -3.76
CA GLN A 39 13.32 -14.40 -3.19
C GLN A 39 12.93 -13.47 -2.03
N ALA A 40 13.87 -13.11 -1.16
CA ALA A 40 13.62 -12.17 -0.06
C ALA A 40 13.26 -10.77 -0.58
N GLU A 41 13.93 -10.29 -1.62
CA GLU A 41 13.61 -9.01 -2.27
C GLU A 41 12.22 -9.02 -2.92
N ILE A 42 11.88 -10.10 -3.61
CA ILE A 42 10.53 -10.26 -4.19
C ILE A 42 9.47 -10.25 -3.09
N GLN A 43 9.71 -10.96 -1.99
CA GLN A 43 8.79 -11.00 -0.86
C GLN A 43 8.64 -9.61 -0.22
N GLU A 44 9.74 -8.88 -0.01
CA GLU A 44 9.69 -7.53 0.54
C GLU A 44 8.94 -6.56 -0.37
N LYS A 45 9.18 -6.62 -1.69
CA LYS A 45 8.46 -5.80 -2.67
C LYS A 45 7.00 -6.16 -2.84
N SER A 46 6.62 -7.40 -2.51
CA SER A 46 5.24 -7.91 -2.59
C SER A 46 4.44 -7.71 -1.31
N ARG A 47 5.03 -7.13 -0.26
CA ARG A 47 4.32 -6.85 1.00
C ARG A 47 3.14 -5.89 0.77
N THR A 48 2.08 -6.12 1.53
CA THR A 48 0.90 -5.27 1.55
C THR A 48 0.62 -4.79 2.98
N PRO A 49 1.44 -3.84 3.53
CA PRO A 49 1.49 -3.56 4.95
C PRO A 49 0.12 -3.25 5.57
N PHE A 50 -0.68 -2.41 4.91
CA PHE A 50 -2.02 -2.08 5.40
C PHE A 50 -2.97 -3.28 5.32
N PHE A 51 -2.99 -4.00 4.19
CA PHE A 51 -3.86 -5.18 4.03
C PHE A 51 -3.46 -6.30 4.98
N ASP A 52 -2.18 -6.53 5.20
CA ASP A 52 -1.67 -7.55 6.12
C ASP A 52 -2.09 -7.23 7.57
N ALA A 53 -2.00 -5.95 7.97
CA ALA A 53 -2.47 -5.50 9.28
C ALA A 53 -3.99 -5.63 9.43
N LEU A 54 -4.76 -5.25 8.41
CA LEU A 54 -6.21 -5.40 8.38
C LEU A 54 -6.62 -6.88 8.51
N ARG A 55 -5.99 -7.75 7.73
CA ARG A 55 -6.21 -9.19 7.80
C ARG A 55 -5.88 -9.75 9.18
N ALA A 56 -4.75 -9.36 9.75
CA ALA A 56 -4.34 -9.77 11.09
C ALA A 56 -5.37 -9.34 12.14
N TYR A 57 -5.85 -8.09 12.08
CA TYR A 57 -6.88 -7.58 12.98
C TYR A 57 -8.19 -8.37 12.86
N VAL A 58 -8.67 -8.60 11.64
CA VAL A 58 -9.89 -9.35 11.35
C VAL A 58 -9.83 -10.77 11.92
N LEU A 59 -8.66 -11.44 11.76
CA LEU A 59 -8.45 -12.80 12.27
C LEU A 59 -8.30 -12.89 13.79
N MET A 60 -8.01 -11.78 14.49
CA MET A 60 -8.02 -11.75 15.95
C MET A 60 -9.42 -11.91 16.53
N ALA A 61 -10.47 -11.70 15.74
CA ALA A 61 -11.88 -11.83 16.12
C ALA A 61 -12.22 -11.14 17.46
N LYS A 62 -11.66 -9.94 17.68
CA LYS A 62 -11.89 -9.14 18.88
C LYS A 62 -13.29 -8.55 18.88
N ASP A 63 -13.84 -8.36 20.06
CA ASP A 63 -15.09 -7.59 20.23
C ASP A 63 -14.88 -6.16 19.72
N ALA A 64 -15.83 -5.69 18.92
CA ALA A 64 -15.78 -4.36 18.32
C ALA A 64 -16.53 -3.35 19.21
N TRP A 65 -15.76 -2.53 19.92
CA TRP A 65 -16.25 -1.41 20.74
C TRP A 65 -16.14 -0.06 20.04
N HIS A 66 -15.78 -0.08 18.77
CA HIS A 66 -15.70 1.11 17.91
C HIS A 66 -16.88 1.16 16.95
N THR A 67 -17.13 2.33 16.37
CA THR A 67 -18.01 2.44 15.20
C THR A 67 -17.36 1.69 14.01
N PRO A 68 -18.11 1.05 13.12
CA PRO A 68 -19.56 1.16 12.84
C PRO A 68 -20.47 0.37 13.79
N GLY A 69 -21.76 0.79 13.83
CA GLY A 69 -22.76 0.25 14.75
C GLY A 69 -23.17 -1.20 14.52
N HIS A 70 -22.73 -1.86 13.44
CA HIS A 70 -22.96 -3.30 13.25
C HIS A 70 -22.05 -4.18 14.10
N SER A 71 -21.08 -3.59 14.85
CA SER A 71 -20.20 -4.31 15.79
C SER A 71 -19.57 -5.55 15.16
N SER A 72 -18.81 -5.40 14.10
CA SER A 72 -18.23 -6.51 13.31
C SER A 72 -19.24 -7.53 12.75
N GLY A 73 -20.48 -7.10 12.58
CA GLY A 73 -21.58 -7.91 12.08
C GLY A 73 -22.43 -8.59 13.15
N ASP A 74 -22.09 -8.48 14.42
CA ASP A 74 -22.81 -9.17 15.50
C ASP A 74 -24.26 -8.70 15.61
N SER A 75 -24.54 -7.41 15.45
CA SER A 75 -25.90 -6.88 15.46
C SER A 75 -26.78 -7.42 14.31
N LEU A 76 -26.16 -7.90 13.22
CA LEU A 76 -26.87 -8.45 12.06
C LEU A 76 -27.09 -9.96 12.16
N ARG A 77 -26.26 -10.70 12.92
CA ARG A 77 -26.33 -12.17 13.02
C ARG A 77 -27.66 -12.68 13.53
N ALA A 78 -28.29 -11.95 14.45
CA ALA A 78 -29.58 -12.32 15.03
C ALA A 78 -30.78 -12.05 14.10
N SER A 79 -30.56 -11.36 12.97
CA SER A 79 -31.62 -11.02 12.04
C SER A 79 -31.88 -12.15 11.03
N PRO A 80 -33.11 -12.64 10.87
CA PRO A 80 -33.44 -13.64 9.86
C PRO A 80 -33.29 -13.12 8.43
N TRP A 81 -33.23 -11.80 8.24
CA TRP A 81 -33.10 -11.16 6.93
C TRP A 81 -31.65 -11.04 6.46
N SER A 82 -30.68 -11.26 7.32
CA SER A 82 -29.28 -11.06 6.99
C SER A 82 -28.55 -12.32 6.51
N ALA A 83 -29.18 -13.49 6.57
CA ALA A 83 -28.56 -14.77 6.20
C ALA A 83 -28.03 -14.76 4.76
N GLY A 84 -28.85 -14.35 3.79
CA GLY A 84 -28.44 -14.26 2.38
C GLY A 84 -27.35 -13.21 2.13
N PHE A 85 -27.36 -12.12 2.89
CA PHE A 85 -26.30 -11.12 2.82
C PHE A 85 -24.97 -11.69 3.33
N HIS A 86 -24.97 -12.33 4.50
CA HIS A 86 -23.78 -12.98 5.05
C HIS A 86 -23.22 -14.09 4.15
N GLU A 87 -24.11 -14.89 3.56
CA GLU A 87 -23.72 -15.92 2.59
C GLU A 87 -23.01 -15.31 1.36
N PHE A 88 -23.54 -14.19 0.87
CA PHE A 88 -23.00 -13.51 -0.31
C PHE A 88 -21.68 -12.79 -0.03
N VAL A 89 -21.56 -12.02 1.04
CA VAL A 89 -20.38 -11.16 1.31
C VAL A 89 -19.33 -11.81 2.19
N GLY A 90 -19.69 -12.81 2.97
CA GLY A 90 -18.85 -13.46 3.95
C GLY A 90 -18.68 -12.63 5.25
N GLU A 91 -18.25 -13.30 6.31
CA GLU A 91 -18.07 -12.68 7.64
C GLU A 91 -17.00 -11.59 7.66
N ASN A 92 -15.94 -11.75 6.87
CA ASN A 92 -14.79 -10.86 6.92
C ASN A 92 -15.10 -9.45 6.40
N LEU A 93 -16.12 -9.27 5.56
CA LEU A 93 -16.49 -7.94 5.08
C LEU A 93 -16.83 -7.00 6.24
N LEU A 94 -17.74 -7.44 7.13
CA LEU A 94 -18.18 -6.62 8.25
C LEU A 94 -17.11 -6.49 9.34
N ARG A 95 -16.24 -7.47 9.48
CA ARG A 95 -15.08 -7.39 10.39
C ARG A 95 -14.01 -6.45 9.87
N ALA A 96 -13.91 -6.27 8.56
CA ALA A 96 -12.97 -5.37 7.91
C ALA A 96 -13.49 -3.93 7.77
N ASP A 97 -14.77 -3.68 8.03
CA ASP A 97 -15.35 -2.34 8.09
C ASP A 97 -15.08 -1.72 9.46
N LEU A 98 -13.98 -1.00 9.56
CA LEU A 98 -13.41 -0.50 10.79
C LEU A 98 -13.36 1.03 10.80
N SER A 99 -13.44 1.61 12.00
CA SER A 99 -13.14 3.03 12.18
C SER A 99 -11.61 3.28 12.23
N VAL A 100 -11.21 4.52 11.98
CA VAL A 100 -9.81 4.99 12.08
C VAL A 100 -9.23 4.96 13.49
N SER A 101 -9.99 4.54 14.49
CA SER A 101 -9.56 4.46 15.90
C SER A 101 -8.85 3.15 16.27
N VAL A 102 -8.61 2.27 15.31
CA VAL A 102 -7.87 1.02 15.52
C VAL A 102 -6.39 1.27 15.37
N ASP A 103 -5.65 1.34 16.47
CA ASP A 103 -4.21 1.67 16.49
C ASP A 103 -3.36 0.80 15.56
N MET A 104 -3.71 -0.49 15.41
CA MET A 104 -3.00 -1.40 14.52
C MET A 104 -3.06 -0.99 13.04
N LEU A 105 -4.03 -0.18 12.66
CA LEU A 105 -4.26 0.25 11.27
C LEU A 105 -3.70 1.63 10.96
N ASP A 106 -3.03 2.26 11.94
CA ASP A 106 -2.43 3.57 11.77
C ASP A 106 -3.47 4.68 11.52
N SER A 107 -3.02 5.89 11.24
CA SER A 107 -3.88 7.04 10.93
C SER A 107 -3.55 7.61 9.56
N LEU A 108 -4.56 7.77 8.71
CA LEU A 108 -4.38 8.40 7.41
C LEU A 108 -4.01 9.90 7.51
N LEU A 109 -4.40 10.56 8.61
CA LEU A 109 -4.11 11.99 8.83
C LEU A 109 -2.67 12.23 9.29
N ASP A 110 -2.07 11.28 10.02
CA ASP A 110 -0.70 11.35 10.52
C ASP A 110 -0.07 9.96 10.47
N PRO A 111 0.24 9.46 9.26
CA PRO A 111 0.73 8.10 9.07
C PRO A 111 2.11 7.91 9.72
N LYS A 112 2.25 6.89 10.57
CA LYS A 112 3.50 6.55 11.28
C LYS A 112 3.78 5.03 11.26
N GLY A 113 2.80 4.24 10.88
CA GLY A 113 2.84 2.78 10.90
C GLY A 113 2.60 2.15 9.52
N VAL A 114 1.61 1.30 9.43
CA VAL A 114 1.34 0.49 8.23
C VAL A 114 0.85 1.30 7.03
N ILE A 115 0.20 2.45 7.27
CA ILE A 115 -0.19 3.36 6.18
C ILE A 115 1.05 4.04 5.62
N LEU A 116 1.95 4.53 6.48
CA LEU A 116 3.23 5.11 6.02
C LEU A 116 4.03 4.09 5.22
N GLN A 117 4.18 2.87 5.71
CA GLN A 117 4.87 1.80 4.98
C GLN A 117 4.23 1.54 3.60
N ALA A 118 2.91 1.50 3.52
CA ALA A 118 2.21 1.33 2.25
C ALA A 118 2.42 2.53 1.31
N GLN A 119 2.46 3.76 1.82
CA GLN A 119 2.77 4.97 1.05
C GLN A 119 4.21 4.94 0.51
N ASP A 120 5.18 4.52 1.32
CA ASP A 120 6.58 4.41 0.91
C ASP A 120 6.77 3.34 -0.17
N MET A 121 6.09 2.20 -0.05
CA MET A 121 6.12 1.16 -1.08
C MET A 121 5.48 1.63 -2.39
N ALA A 122 4.37 2.36 -2.32
CA ALA A 122 3.75 2.97 -3.49
C ALA A 122 4.67 4.04 -4.12
N ALA A 123 5.30 4.91 -3.32
CA ALA A 123 6.25 5.88 -3.80
C ALA A 123 7.40 5.23 -4.56
N ARG A 124 7.98 4.16 -4.01
CA ARG A 124 9.03 3.38 -4.68
C ARG A 124 8.54 2.77 -6.00
N ALA A 125 7.34 2.18 -6.01
CA ALA A 125 6.80 1.53 -7.21
C ALA A 125 6.53 2.52 -8.36
N PHE A 126 6.18 3.77 -8.05
CA PHE A 126 5.91 4.82 -9.03
C PHE A 126 7.10 5.76 -9.26
N GLY A 127 8.26 5.53 -8.62
CA GLY A 127 9.42 6.41 -8.74
C GLY A 127 9.17 7.81 -8.19
N ALA A 128 8.30 7.96 -7.19
CA ALA A 128 7.94 9.22 -6.55
C ALA A 128 8.70 9.39 -5.23
N GLN A 129 8.93 10.65 -4.82
CA GLN A 129 9.50 10.94 -3.50
C GLN A 129 8.52 10.65 -2.37
N ARG A 130 7.23 10.84 -2.62
CA ARG A 130 6.13 10.59 -1.66
C ARG A 130 4.86 10.20 -2.39
N THR A 131 4.03 9.43 -1.70
CA THR A 131 2.67 9.09 -2.14
C THR A 131 1.68 9.41 -1.02
N PHE A 132 0.53 9.93 -1.40
CA PHE A 132 -0.60 10.21 -0.50
C PHE A 132 -1.82 9.45 -0.98
N PHE A 133 -2.51 8.78 -0.07
CA PHE A 133 -3.74 8.06 -0.41
C PHE A 133 -4.95 8.98 -0.30
N ALA A 134 -5.68 9.13 -1.39
CA ALA A 134 -6.95 9.84 -1.43
C ALA A 134 -8.12 8.85 -1.30
N THR A 135 -8.90 8.95 -0.24
CA THR A 135 -10.00 8.02 0.07
C THR A 135 -11.34 8.42 -0.53
N ASN A 136 -11.50 9.68 -0.93
CA ASN A 136 -12.75 10.21 -1.49
C ASN A 136 -12.76 10.25 -3.04
N GLY A 137 -11.99 9.36 -3.66
CA GLY A 137 -11.95 9.22 -5.11
C GLY A 137 -11.05 10.22 -5.83
N THR A 138 -10.90 10.01 -7.13
CA THR A 138 -10.02 10.79 -8.02
C THR A 138 -10.37 12.28 -8.06
N SER A 139 -11.64 12.65 -7.94
CA SER A 139 -12.05 14.05 -7.90
C SER A 139 -11.44 14.80 -6.72
N THR A 140 -11.32 14.15 -5.56
CA THR A 140 -10.64 14.75 -4.40
C THR A 140 -9.14 14.87 -4.65
N ALA A 141 -8.50 13.85 -5.22
CA ALA A 141 -7.08 13.91 -5.59
C ALA A 141 -6.82 15.09 -6.56
N ASN A 142 -7.63 15.25 -7.61
CA ASN A 142 -7.52 16.36 -8.55
C ASN A 142 -7.69 17.72 -7.85
N LYS A 143 -8.67 17.86 -6.95
CA LYS A 143 -8.86 19.12 -6.19
C LYS A 143 -7.65 19.45 -5.34
N VAL A 144 -7.07 18.45 -4.64
CA VAL A 144 -5.87 18.65 -3.83
C VAL A 144 -4.71 19.11 -4.70
N ILE A 145 -4.48 18.45 -5.84
CA ILE A 145 -3.40 18.81 -6.78
C ILE A 145 -3.59 20.26 -7.27
N PHE A 146 -4.78 20.61 -7.75
CA PHE A 146 -5.03 21.95 -8.28
C PHE A 146 -4.90 23.03 -7.20
N GLN A 147 -5.45 22.80 -6.02
CA GLN A 147 -5.34 23.76 -4.91
C GLN A 147 -3.91 23.92 -4.38
N THR A 148 -3.07 22.89 -4.54
CA THR A 148 -1.68 22.94 -4.07
C THR A 148 -0.74 23.60 -5.09
N LEU A 149 -0.97 23.35 -6.38
CA LEU A 149 -0.04 23.74 -7.44
C LEU A 149 -0.43 25.02 -8.18
N LEU A 150 -1.71 25.45 -8.13
CA LEU A 150 -2.20 26.59 -8.89
C LEU A 150 -2.49 27.78 -7.98
N ALA A 151 -2.08 28.98 -8.45
CA ALA A 151 -2.41 30.26 -7.86
C ALA A 151 -3.41 31.03 -8.75
N PRO A 152 -4.11 32.06 -8.22
CA PRO A 152 -4.94 32.92 -9.03
C PRO A 152 -4.17 33.56 -10.17
N GLY A 153 -4.63 33.35 -11.41
CA GLY A 153 -3.98 33.83 -12.64
C GLY A 153 -3.16 32.78 -13.38
N ASP A 154 -2.92 31.60 -12.81
CA ASP A 154 -2.26 30.49 -13.50
C ASP A 154 -3.15 29.89 -14.59
N THR A 155 -2.51 29.37 -15.63
CA THR A 155 -3.18 28.70 -16.75
C THR A 155 -3.05 27.20 -16.63
N LEU A 156 -4.18 26.49 -16.58
CA LEU A 156 -4.24 25.03 -16.58
C LEU A 156 -4.64 24.54 -17.98
N LEU A 157 -3.80 23.70 -18.57
CA LEU A 157 -4.10 23.00 -19.82
C LEU A 157 -4.68 21.62 -19.50
N LEU A 158 -5.90 21.37 -19.97
CA LEU A 158 -6.60 20.11 -19.76
C LEU A 158 -6.94 19.45 -21.10
N ASP A 159 -6.84 18.12 -21.13
CA ASP A 159 -7.41 17.34 -22.24
C ASP A 159 -8.94 17.44 -22.23
N ARG A 160 -9.54 17.45 -23.41
CA ARG A 160 -11.00 17.53 -23.56
C ARG A 160 -11.73 16.33 -22.90
N ASN A 161 -11.04 15.18 -22.83
CA ASN A 161 -11.60 13.93 -22.30
C ASN A 161 -11.28 13.74 -20.80
N CYS A 162 -10.66 14.73 -20.13
CA CYS A 162 -10.42 14.62 -18.70
C CYS A 162 -11.75 14.50 -17.94
N HIS A 163 -11.74 13.70 -16.89
CA HIS A 163 -12.92 13.52 -16.03
C HIS A 163 -13.28 14.83 -15.32
N LYS A 164 -14.58 15.15 -15.29
CA LYS A 164 -15.12 16.37 -14.65
C LYS A 164 -14.95 16.33 -13.14
#